data_0d76d206c21b4aaa192706965924e41d
#
_entry.id   0d76d206c21b4aaa192706965924e41d
#
_cell.length_a   1.000
_cell.length_b   1.000
_cell.length_c   1.000
_cell.angle_alpha   90.00
_cell.angle_beta   90.00
_cell.angle_gamma   90.00
#
_symmetry.space_group_name_H-M   'P 1'
#
loop_
_entity.id
_entity.type
_entity.pdbx_description
1 polymer ?
#
loop_
_entity_poly.entity_id
_entity_poly.type
_entity_poly.pdbx_seq_one_letter_code
_entity_poly.pdbx_strand_id
1 'polypeptide(L)'
;MAKGLQTAGEFILEELRLVTTSGLEVDLTTSVVGLTLFEDIFSMTISGTIAIADSVNLASYGPLLGQEYLHLKISTPTFKDESAVIDFSENAFLVHSISNREKITDGVQGFVLSFVSQELVKNQRLKVTQSLTDTWSNIVKKMLTDPSYIDTKK
;
A
#
# COMPACT_ATOMS: atom_id res chain seq x y z
N MET A 1 -16.48 21.81 -11.26
CA MET A 1 -15.61 22.73 -10.53
C MET A 1 -14.81 21.91 -9.54
N ALA A 2 -13.48 21.91 -9.65
CA ALA A 2 -12.65 21.23 -8.67
C ALA A 2 -12.86 21.89 -7.29
N LYS A 3 -13.12 21.07 -6.28
CA LYS A 3 -13.32 21.54 -4.91
C LYS A 3 -11.94 21.91 -4.36
N GLY A 4 -11.68 23.18 -4.13
CA GLY A 4 -10.43 23.63 -3.52
C GLY A 4 -10.30 23.16 -2.07
N LEU A 5 -9.06 23.10 -1.58
CA LEU A 5 -8.68 22.74 -0.23
C LEU A 5 -9.45 23.61 0.78
N GLN A 6 -10.22 22.98 1.67
CA GLN A 6 -11.02 23.69 2.69
C GLN A 6 -10.36 23.61 4.07
N THR A 7 -9.65 22.50 4.36
CA THR A 7 -8.98 22.27 5.64
C THR A 7 -7.58 21.71 5.43
N ALA A 8 -6.67 21.99 6.38
CA ALA A 8 -5.34 21.39 6.37
C ALA A 8 -5.42 19.87 6.55
N GLY A 9 -4.71 19.13 5.72
CA GLY A 9 -4.72 17.67 5.75
C GLY A 9 -5.89 17.00 5.01
N GLU A 10 -6.69 17.76 4.27
CA GLU A 10 -7.76 17.20 3.44
C GLU A 10 -7.16 16.38 2.30
N PHE A 11 -7.65 15.16 2.12
CA PHE A 11 -7.29 14.27 1.02
C PHE A 11 -8.52 13.57 0.47
N ILE A 12 -8.40 13.07 -0.74
CA ILE A 12 -9.41 12.27 -1.41
C ILE A 12 -8.83 10.88 -1.60
N LEU A 13 -9.48 9.87 -1.04
CA LEU A 13 -9.19 8.47 -1.32
C LEU A 13 -9.90 8.09 -2.61
N GLU A 14 -9.15 8.00 -3.71
CA GLU A 14 -9.72 7.71 -5.03
C GLU A 14 -9.91 6.21 -5.24
N GLU A 15 -8.97 5.40 -4.75
CA GLU A 15 -9.02 3.94 -4.86
C GLU A 15 -8.40 3.30 -3.62
N LEU A 16 -9.09 2.32 -3.07
CA LEU A 16 -8.53 1.34 -2.14
C LEU A 16 -9.11 -0.02 -2.47
N ARG A 17 -8.32 -0.85 -3.15
CA ARG A 17 -8.73 -2.16 -3.63
C ARG A 17 -7.80 -3.23 -3.07
N LEU A 18 -8.41 -4.22 -2.44
CA LEU A 18 -7.72 -5.40 -1.94
C LEU A 18 -7.90 -6.56 -2.92
N VAL A 19 -6.80 -7.16 -3.34
CA VAL A 19 -6.80 -8.34 -4.21
C VAL A 19 -6.26 -9.51 -3.42
N THR A 20 -7.11 -10.52 -3.23
CA THR A 20 -6.75 -11.73 -2.49
C THR A 20 -5.91 -12.67 -3.34
N THR A 21 -5.26 -13.65 -2.72
CA THR A 21 -4.49 -14.69 -3.42
C THR A 21 -5.35 -15.56 -4.33
N SER A 22 -6.67 -15.64 -4.08
CA SER A 22 -7.63 -16.33 -4.96
C SER A 22 -8.07 -15.50 -6.16
N GLY A 23 -7.61 -14.24 -6.28
CA GLY A 23 -8.00 -13.33 -7.35
C GLY A 23 -9.33 -12.59 -7.08
N LEU A 24 -9.88 -12.69 -5.87
CA LEU A 24 -11.04 -11.88 -5.50
C LEU A 24 -10.60 -10.43 -5.28
N GLU A 25 -11.26 -9.52 -5.95
CA GLU A 25 -11.07 -8.07 -5.79
C GLU A 25 -12.17 -7.50 -4.90
N VAL A 26 -11.77 -6.73 -3.90
CA VAL A 26 -12.70 -6.08 -2.97
C VAL A 26 -12.38 -4.59 -2.91
N ASP A 27 -13.37 -3.77 -3.20
CA ASP A 27 -13.29 -2.32 -3.02
C ASP A 27 -13.54 -1.98 -1.55
N LEU A 28 -12.55 -1.39 -0.91
CA LEU A 28 -12.56 -0.98 0.49
C LEU A 28 -12.67 0.55 0.65
N THR A 29 -12.79 1.30 -0.43
CA THR A 29 -12.75 2.78 -0.43
C THR A 29 -13.74 3.39 0.56
N THR A 30 -14.93 2.80 0.67
CA THR A 30 -15.99 3.28 1.58
C THR A 30 -15.92 2.71 2.99
N SER A 31 -15.06 1.72 3.22
CA SER A 31 -14.94 1.01 4.51
C SER A 31 -13.78 1.52 5.37
N VAL A 32 -13.00 2.48 4.87
CA VAL A 32 -11.85 3.04 5.57
C VAL A 32 -12.27 3.97 6.68
N VAL A 33 -11.77 3.70 7.88
CA VAL A 33 -11.93 4.58 9.05
C VAL A 33 -10.69 5.45 9.25
N GLY A 34 -9.53 4.92 8.93
CA GLY A 34 -8.27 5.64 9.05
C GLY A 34 -7.18 5.02 8.18
N LEU A 35 -6.30 5.86 7.67
CA LEU A 35 -5.15 5.47 6.86
C LEU A 35 -3.90 6.21 7.37
N THR A 36 -2.83 5.48 7.56
CA THR A 36 -1.52 6.05 7.92
C THR A 36 -0.47 5.48 6.99
N LEU A 37 0.31 6.35 6.35
CA LEU A 37 1.49 6.01 5.55
C LEU A 37 2.74 6.47 6.27
N PHE A 38 3.76 5.61 6.29
CA PHE A 38 5.08 5.89 6.83
C PHE A 38 6.08 5.90 5.70
N GLU A 39 6.64 7.06 5.44
CA GLU A 39 7.72 7.28 4.49
C GLU A 39 8.90 7.91 5.23
N ASP A 40 10.09 7.35 5.07
CA ASP A 40 11.32 7.82 5.68
C ASP A 40 12.44 7.79 4.63
N ILE A 41 13.18 8.89 4.51
CA ILE A 41 14.30 9.00 3.57
C ILE A 41 15.43 7.98 3.85
N PHE A 42 15.52 7.47 5.06
CA PHE A 42 16.49 6.44 5.45
C PHE A 42 15.95 5.01 5.28
N SER A 43 14.65 4.87 4.97
CA SER A 43 14.02 3.60 4.67
C SER A 43 13.89 3.39 3.16
N MET A 44 14.24 2.21 2.69
CA MET A 44 14.04 1.84 1.28
C MET A 44 12.59 1.44 0.97
N THR A 45 11.73 1.44 1.97
CA THR A 45 10.37 0.90 1.86
C THR A 45 9.35 1.87 2.45
N ILE A 46 8.18 1.88 1.84
CA ILE A 46 6.99 2.54 2.37
C ILE A 46 6.18 1.49 3.11
N SER A 47 5.67 1.83 4.27
CA SER A 47 4.77 0.98 5.04
C SER A 47 3.55 1.78 5.50
N GLY A 48 2.53 1.09 5.98
CA GLY A 48 1.37 1.79 6.50
C GLY A 48 0.38 0.86 7.19
N THR A 49 -0.65 1.49 7.70
CA THR A 49 -1.79 0.81 8.34
C THR A 49 -3.10 1.41 7.86
N ILE A 50 -4.09 0.55 7.70
CA ILE A 50 -5.47 0.94 7.36
C ILE A 50 -6.41 0.33 8.38
N ALA A 51 -7.19 1.17 9.05
CA ALA A 51 -8.30 0.75 9.87
C ALA A 51 -9.56 0.64 9.01
N ILE A 52 -10.21 -0.51 9.07
CA ILE A 52 -11.37 -0.85 8.25
C ILE A 52 -12.55 -1.19 9.14
N ALA A 53 -13.73 -0.67 8.79
CA ALA A 53 -15.02 -1.10 9.32
C ALA A 53 -15.70 -2.01 8.28
N ASP A 54 -15.62 -3.31 8.49
CA ASP A 54 -16.11 -4.34 7.58
C ASP A 54 -17.58 -4.65 7.88
N SER A 55 -18.47 -4.23 7.00
CA SER A 55 -19.90 -4.55 7.04
C SER A 55 -20.30 -5.69 6.10
N VAL A 56 -19.39 -6.12 5.23
CA VAL A 56 -19.64 -7.20 4.26
C VAL A 56 -19.10 -8.56 4.71
N ASN A 57 -18.44 -8.61 5.87
CA ASN A 57 -17.81 -9.81 6.42
C ASN A 57 -16.75 -10.40 5.47
N LEU A 58 -15.79 -9.55 5.09
CA LEU A 58 -14.70 -9.88 4.17
C LEU A 58 -13.99 -11.19 4.52
N ALA A 59 -13.82 -11.45 5.82
CA ALA A 59 -13.20 -12.68 6.30
C ALA A 59 -13.97 -13.96 5.96
N SER A 60 -15.26 -13.87 5.63
CA SER A 60 -16.07 -15.04 5.22
C SER A 60 -16.04 -15.27 3.72
N TYR A 61 -15.80 -14.23 2.93
CA TYR A 61 -15.70 -14.33 1.46
C TYR A 61 -14.32 -14.77 0.98
N GLY A 62 -13.28 -14.51 1.74
CA GLY A 62 -11.93 -14.95 1.43
C GLY A 62 -11.05 -14.85 2.68
N PRO A 63 -10.35 -15.92 3.07
CA PRO A 63 -9.41 -15.84 4.18
C PRO A 63 -8.32 -14.84 3.83
N LEU A 64 -8.17 -13.82 4.67
CA LEU A 64 -7.04 -12.91 4.61
C LEU A 64 -5.82 -13.63 5.19
N LEU A 65 -4.85 -13.96 4.36
CA LEU A 65 -3.70 -14.79 4.70
C LEU A 65 -2.43 -13.98 4.95
N GLY A 66 -2.46 -12.65 4.72
CA GLY A 66 -1.29 -11.80 4.78
C GLY A 66 -0.41 -11.88 3.52
N GLN A 67 -1.02 -12.15 2.38
CA GLN A 67 -0.40 -12.20 1.05
C GLN A 67 -1.22 -11.43 0.02
N GLU A 68 -2.16 -10.63 0.49
CA GLU A 68 -3.04 -9.84 -0.34
C GLU A 68 -2.30 -8.61 -0.88
N TYR A 69 -2.68 -8.21 -2.09
CA TYR A 69 -2.21 -6.97 -2.69
C TYR A 69 -3.20 -5.85 -2.41
N LEU A 70 -2.66 -4.71 -2.01
CA LEU A 70 -3.43 -3.50 -1.71
C LEU A 70 -3.07 -2.42 -2.73
N HIS A 71 -4.03 -2.06 -3.56
CA HIS A 71 -3.94 -0.95 -4.51
C HIS A 71 -4.49 0.30 -3.84
N LEU A 72 -3.73 1.38 -3.89
CA LEU A 72 -4.04 2.63 -3.20
C LEU A 72 -3.81 3.82 -4.12
N LYS A 73 -4.80 4.70 -4.20
CA LYS A 73 -4.66 5.97 -4.88
C LYS A 73 -5.30 7.08 -4.05
N ILE A 74 -4.49 8.09 -3.77
CA ILE A 74 -4.87 9.24 -2.96
C ILE A 74 -4.52 10.49 -3.74
N SER A 75 -5.41 11.48 -3.72
CA SER A 75 -5.10 12.81 -4.22
C SER A 75 -5.39 13.87 -3.17
N THR A 76 -4.73 15.02 -3.30
CA THR A 76 -5.08 16.19 -2.53
C THR A 76 -6.02 17.09 -3.34
N PRO A 77 -7.00 17.77 -2.71
CA PRO A 77 -7.78 18.77 -3.40
C PRO A 77 -6.89 19.87 -3.99
N THR A 78 -7.29 20.40 -5.12
CA THR A 78 -6.50 21.34 -5.93
C THR A 78 -6.19 22.60 -5.14
N PHE A 79 -4.92 22.94 -5.02
CA PHE A 79 -4.46 24.25 -4.63
C PHE A 79 -3.71 24.86 -5.81
N LYS A 80 -4.21 25.95 -6.39
CA LYS A 80 -3.65 26.63 -7.58
C LYS A 80 -3.48 25.72 -8.81
N ASP A 81 -4.53 24.97 -9.15
CA ASP A 81 -4.61 24.10 -10.33
C ASP A 81 -3.66 22.89 -10.35
N GLU A 82 -2.93 22.62 -9.28
CA GLU A 82 -2.10 21.43 -9.12
C GLU A 82 -2.63 20.55 -7.98
N SER A 83 -2.88 19.29 -8.25
CA SER A 83 -3.19 18.26 -7.25
C SER A 83 -1.96 17.36 -7.07
N ALA A 84 -1.55 17.12 -5.83
CA ALA A 84 -0.58 16.07 -5.57
C ALA A 84 -1.31 14.71 -5.55
N VAL A 85 -0.80 13.76 -6.32
CA VAL A 85 -1.35 12.40 -6.43
C VAL A 85 -0.30 11.41 -5.93
N ILE A 86 -0.71 10.55 -5.01
CA ILE A 86 0.04 9.37 -4.59
C ILE A 86 -0.67 8.18 -5.22
N ASP A 87 -0.04 7.56 -6.22
CA ASP A 87 -0.63 6.49 -7.02
C ASP A 87 0.15 5.19 -6.88
N PHE A 88 -0.44 4.22 -6.19
CA PHE A 88 0.03 2.85 -6.05
C PHE A 88 -0.99 1.86 -6.63
N SER A 89 -1.73 2.27 -7.66
CA SER A 89 -2.68 1.40 -8.36
C SER A 89 -1.97 0.30 -9.19
N GLU A 90 -0.79 0.59 -9.73
CA GLU A 90 0.01 -0.40 -10.47
C GLU A 90 1.06 -1.10 -9.59
N ASN A 91 1.63 -0.39 -8.62
CA ASN A 91 2.65 -0.89 -7.69
C ASN A 91 2.03 -1.21 -6.32
N ALA A 92 1.14 -2.19 -6.28
CA ALA A 92 0.39 -2.56 -5.09
C ALA A 92 1.30 -2.87 -3.90
N PHE A 93 0.86 -2.48 -2.73
CA PHE A 93 1.45 -2.91 -1.46
C PHE A 93 1.11 -4.37 -1.16
N LEU A 94 1.91 -5.00 -0.32
CA LEU A 94 1.62 -6.31 0.23
C LEU A 94 1.09 -6.17 1.66
N VAL A 95 -0.08 -6.73 1.93
CA VAL A 95 -0.61 -6.87 3.30
C VAL A 95 0.16 -7.98 3.99
N HIS A 96 0.69 -7.72 5.18
CA HIS A 96 1.48 -8.71 5.90
C HIS A 96 0.92 -9.04 7.30
N SER A 97 -0.01 -8.25 7.80
CA SER A 97 -0.60 -8.45 9.12
C SER A 97 -2.01 -7.91 9.22
N ILE A 98 -2.81 -8.60 10.00
CA ILE A 98 -4.15 -8.17 10.43
C ILE A 98 -4.14 -8.14 11.96
N SER A 99 -4.57 -7.04 12.52
CA SER A 99 -4.58 -6.82 13.96
C SER A 99 -5.86 -6.12 14.42
N ASN A 100 -6.03 -6.01 15.74
CA ASN A 100 -7.13 -5.27 16.39
C ASN A 100 -8.51 -5.67 15.87
N ARG A 101 -8.73 -6.97 15.69
CA ARG A 101 -10.02 -7.46 15.23
C ARG A 101 -11.02 -7.41 16.36
N GLU A 102 -12.04 -6.58 16.19
CA GLU A 102 -13.10 -6.37 17.20
C GLU A 102 -14.48 -6.23 16.54
N LYS A 103 -15.52 -6.57 17.29
CA LYS A 103 -16.89 -6.31 16.87
C LYS A 103 -17.25 -4.88 17.24
N ILE A 104 -17.54 -4.03 16.26
CA ILE A 104 -17.95 -2.64 16.48
C ILE A 104 -19.45 -2.58 16.81
N THR A 105 -20.27 -3.21 15.98
CA THR A 105 -21.73 -3.33 16.16
C THR A 105 -22.20 -4.68 15.64
N ASP A 106 -23.50 -4.97 15.74
CA ASP A 106 -24.07 -6.16 15.11
C ASP A 106 -23.92 -6.06 13.57
N GLY A 107 -23.18 -7.03 13.01
CA GLY A 107 -22.91 -7.11 11.59
C GLY A 107 -21.71 -6.28 11.09
N VAL A 108 -21.02 -5.53 11.98
CA VAL A 108 -19.83 -4.75 11.59
C VAL A 108 -18.63 -5.15 12.45
N GLN A 109 -17.55 -5.55 11.80
CA GLN A 109 -16.26 -5.84 12.44
C GLN A 109 -15.24 -4.77 12.10
N GLY A 110 -14.44 -4.38 13.08
CA GLY A 110 -13.25 -3.54 12.86
C GLY A 110 -11.99 -4.37 12.82
N PHE A 111 -11.06 -4.01 11.98
CA PHE A 111 -9.69 -4.55 11.99
C PHE A 111 -8.71 -3.58 11.35
N VAL A 112 -7.43 -3.80 11.63
CA VAL A 112 -6.35 -3.01 11.05
C VAL A 112 -5.52 -3.92 10.16
N LEU A 113 -5.36 -3.51 8.90
CA LEU A 113 -4.42 -4.10 7.95
C LEU A 113 -3.09 -3.34 8.02
N SER A 114 -1.99 -4.05 8.18
CA SER A 114 -0.65 -3.51 8.03
C SER A 114 -0.09 -3.95 6.68
N PHE A 115 0.47 -2.99 5.94
CA PHE A 115 0.98 -3.23 4.60
C PHE A 115 2.36 -2.61 4.40
N VAL A 116 3.07 -3.10 3.39
CA VAL A 116 4.43 -2.68 3.06
C VAL A 116 4.65 -2.77 1.55
N SER A 117 5.57 -1.97 1.03
CA SER A 117 5.95 -2.05 -0.38
C SER A 117 6.61 -3.39 -0.70
N GLN A 118 6.40 -3.89 -1.91
CA GLN A 118 6.91 -5.19 -2.36
C GLN A 118 8.44 -5.29 -2.31
N GLU A 119 9.12 -4.17 -2.42
CA GLU A 119 10.57 -4.08 -2.35
C GLU A 119 11.13 -4.63 -1.04
N LEU A 120 10.42 -4.46 0.09
CA LEU A 120 10.85 -5.03 1.37
C LEU A 120 10.90 -6.56 1.30
N VAL A 121 9.85 -7.17 0.79
CA VAL A 121 9.75 -8.64 0.70
C VAL A 121 10.80 -9.20 -0.26
N LYS A 122 11.00 -8.54 -1.39
CA LYS A 122 12.04 -8.90 -2.36
C LYS A 122 13.42 -8.78 -1.73
N ASN A 123 13.70 -7.68 -1.04
CA ASN A 123 14.99 -7.44 -0.38
C ASN A 123 15.31 -8.51 0.70
N GLN A 124 14.30 -8.94 1.47
CA GLN A 124 14.51 -9.99 2.49
C GLN A 124 14.87 -11.35 1.90
N ARG A 125 14.42 -11.63 0.68
CA ARG A 125 14.69 -12.91 -0.02
C ARG A 125 15.97 -12.87 -0.83
N LEU A 126 16.49 -11.69 -1.12
CA LEU A 126 17.62 -11.48 -2.00
C LEU A 126 18.94 -11.68 -1.23
N LYS A 127 19.80 -12.55 -1.74
CA LYS A 127 21.19 -12.67 -1.28
C LYS A 127 22.12 -12.33 -2.44
N VAL A 128 22.85 -11.22 -2.32
CA VAL A 128 23.89 -10.84 -3.28
C VAL A 128 25.19 -11.52 -2.88
N THR A 129 25.59 -12.54 -3.65
CA THR A 129 26.81 -13.33 -3.40
C THR A 129 27.92 -13.09 -4.42
N GLN A 130 27.68 -12.20 -5.39
CA GLN A 130 28.62 -11.92 -6.48
C GLN A 130 29.31 -10.57 -6.29
N SER A 131 30.54 -10.48 -6.78
CA SER A 131 31.26 -9.22 -6.88
C SER A 131 30.79 -8.44 -8.09
N LEU A 132 30.53 -7.15 -7.91
CA LEU A 132 30.13 -6.25 -8.98
C LEU A 132 31.26 -5.25 -9.25
N THR A 133 31.66 -5.16 -10.53
CA THR A 133 32.74 -4.26 -10.97
C THR A 133 32.14 -3.23 -11.92
N ASP A 134 31.74 -2.07 -11.39
CA ASP A 134 31.18 -0.95 -12.16
C ASP A 134 31.25 0.32 -11.28
N THR A 135 30.80 1.45 -11.80
CA THR A 135 30.59 2.65 -10.99
C THR A 135 29.47 2.43 -9.97
N TRP A 136 29.57 3.08 -8.81
CA TRP A 136 28.56 2.95 -7.76
C TRP A 136 27.13 3.25 -8.26
N SER A 137 26.98 4.28 -9.08
CA SER A 137 25.68 4.64 -9.66
C SER A 137 25.08 3.53 -10.51
N ASN A 138 25.90 2.87 -11.34
CA ASN A 138 25.47 1.78 -12.18
C ASN A 138 25.11 0.54 -11.36
N ILE A 139 25.90 0.23 -10.32
CA ILE A 139 25.64 -0.89 -9.42
C ILE A 139 24.29 -0.66 -8.72
N VAL A 140 24.08 0.51 -8.13
CA VAL A 140 22.81 0.83 -7.44
C VAL A 140 21.64 0.76 -8.40
N LYS A 141 21.76 1.38 -9.58
CA LYS A 141 20.73 1.32 -10.62
C LYS A 141 20.39 -0.11 -10.99
N LYS A 142 21.40 -0.94 -11.23
CA LYS A 142 21.21 -2.35 -11.56
C LYS A 142 20.50 -3.10 -10.45
N MET A 143 20.90 -2.92 -9.19
CA MET A 143 20.26 -3.59 -8.05
C MET A 143 18.80 -3.19 -7.85
N LEU A 144 18.44 -1.96 -8.21
CA LEU A 144 17.08 -1.48 -8.09
C LEU A 144 16.17 -1.91 -9.26
N THR A 145 16.70 -1.95 -10.49
CA THR A 145 15.86 -2.08 -11.70
C THR A 145 15.93 -3.45 -12.39
N ASP A 146 16.95 -4.26 -12.10
CA ASP A 146 17.12 -5.56 -12.74
C ASP A 146 16.19 -6.61 -12.11
N PRO A 147 15.43 -7.39 -12.91
CA PRO A 147 14.55 -8.44 -12.41
C PRO A 147 15.20 -9.50 -11.53
N SER A 148 16.52 -9.69 -11.65
CA SER A 148 17.30 -10.62 -10.81
C SER A 148 17.51 -10.08 -9.39
N TYR A 149 17.22 -8.82 -9.13
CA TYR A 149 17.36 -8.15 -7.84
C TYR A 149 16.03 -7.60 -7.34
N ILE A 150 15.98 -6.34 -6.97
CA ILE A 150 14.78 -5.73 -6.35
C ILE A 150 13.65 -5.53 -7.37
N ASP A 151 14.00 -5.23 -8.62
CA ASP A 151 13.01 -5.01 -9.70
C ASP A 151 11.92 -4.02 -9.27
N THR A 152 12.34 -2.86 -8.78
CA THR A 152 11.37 -1.80 -8.47
C THR A 152 10.71 -1.28 -9.74
N LYS A 153 9.43 -1.01 -9.67
CA LYS A 153 8.63 -0.46 -10.79
C LYS A 153 8.43 1.06 -10.69
N LYS A 154 9.09 1.69 -9.74
CA LYS A 154 9.06 3.15 -9.54
C LYS A 154 9.96 3.88 -10.52
#